data_38dc6244140eed9472cfc21a10269dbb
#
_entry.id   38dc6244140eed9472cfc21a10269dbb
#
_cell.length_a   1.000
_cell.length_b   1.000
_cell.length_c   1.000
_cell.angle_alpha   90.00
_cell.angle_beta   90.00
_cell.angle_gamma   90.00
#
_symmetry.space_group_name_H-M   'P 1'
#
loop_
_entity.id
_entity.type
_entity.pdbx_description
1 polymer ?
#
loop_
_entity_poly.entity_id
_entity_poly.type
_entity_poly.pdbx_seq_one_letter_code
_entity_poly.pdbx_strand_id
1 'polypeptide(L)'
;IGSAFRRSIFLGLILMILTVLLSLSAGMAFRKKFFGSNFLFLITVSSLIVPSIIISLGIALEFRLLDDTIKFLGEKYNINWIIEEFQTTLNMYSSGLGAQLTWTLPFGLLIMFAIFNRFDKSFEEASMDLGASSWQTFKFVVLPIIAPSVIGIALFGFTLSYDELARSSQVMGATNTLPLELKGLTTTVTTPVTVS
;
A
#
# COMPACT_ATOMS: atom_id res chain seq x y z
N ILE A 1 -1.97 6.67 -23.41
CA ILE A 1 -0.65 6.49 -22.81
C ILE A 1 -0.29 7.68 -21.91
N GLY A 2 -0.36 8.93 -22.37
CA GLY A 2 0.04 10.10 -21.56
C GLY A 2 -0.79 10.28 -20.27
N SER A 3 -2.09 9.99 -20.29
CA SER A 3 -2.94 10.03 -19.09
C SER A 3 -2.63 8.88 -18.12
N ALA A 4 -2.38 7.68 -18.61
CA ALA A 4 -1.98 6.53 -17.81
C ALA A 4 -0.62 6.76 -17.15
N PHE A 5 0.33 7.35 -17.86
CA PHE A 5 1.63 7.74 -17.33
C PHE A 5 1.51 8.71 -16.14
N ARG A 6 0.74 9.79 -16.30
CA ARG A 6 0.50 10.74 -15.22
C ARG A 6 -0.19 10.11 -14.02
N ARG A 7 -1.17 9.23 -14.25
CA ARG A 7 -1.85 8.49 -13.17
C ARG A 7 -0.89 7.58 -12.41
N SER A 8 -0.02 6.85 -13.12
CA SER A 8 1.00 5.99 -12.48
C SER A 8 1.99 6.78 -11.63
N ILE A 9 2.47 7.94 -12.12
CA ILE A 9 3.36 8.81 -11.34
C ILE A 9 2.64 9.30 -10.08
N PHE A 10 1.41 9.81 -10.24
CA PHE A 10 0.66 10.37 -9.11
C PHE A 10 0.34 9.31 -8.06
N LEU A 11 -0.10 8.12 -8.48
CA LEU A 11 -0.33 6.98 -7.58
C LEU A 11 0.97 6.55 -6.89
N GLY A 12 2.07 6.44 -7.62
CA GLY A 12 3.39 6.11 -7.09
C GLY A 12 3.87 7.12 -6.04
N LEU A 13 3.65 8.41 -6.26
CA LEU A 13 4.00 9.46 -5.29
C LEU A 13 3.16 9.36 -4.02
N ILE A 14 1.85 9.10 -4.13
CA ILE A 14 0.99 8.88 -2.96
C ILE A 14 1.48 7.66 -2.19
N LEU A 15 1.72 6.55 -2.87
CA LEU A 15 2.19 5.31 -2.23
C LEU A 15 3.58 5.45 -1.63
N MET A 16 4.47 6.18 -2.26
CA MET A 16 5.77 6.53 -1.69
C MET A 16 5.62 7.19 -0.31
N ILE A 17 4.76 8.21 -0.21
CA ILE A 17 4.51 8.93 1.04
C ILE A 17 3.85 8.01 2.07
N LEU A 18 2.78 7.31 1.68
CA LEU A 18 2.06 6.42 2.58
C LEU A 18 2.94 5.26 3.08
N THR A 19 3.73 4.65 2.20
CA THR A 19 4.65 3.57 2.58
C THR A 19 5.66 4.06 3.62
N VAL A 20 6.24 5.24 3.43
CA VAL A 20 7.17 5.82 4.40
C VAL A 20 6.49 6.09 5.73
N LEU A 21 5.36 6.79 5.72
CA LEU A 21 4.66 7.17 6.95
C LEU A 21 4.19 5.93 7.74
N LEU A 22 3.60 4.97 7.05
CA LEU A 22 3.06 3.77 7.70
C LEU A 22 4.18 2.83 8.16
N SER A 23 5.22 2.60 7.34
CA SER A 23 6.33 1.74 7.74
C SER A 23 7.17 2.34 8.86
N LEU A 24 7.39 3.65 8.86
CA LEU A 24 8.09 4.35 9.94
C LEU A 24 7.28 4.28 11.24
N SER A 25 5.98 4.57 11.19
CA SER A 25 5.08 4.50 12.35
C SER A 25 4.99 3.08 12.90
N ALA A 26 4.81 2.08 12.03
CA ALA A 26 4.78 0.69 12.41
C ALA A 26 6.14 0.23 12.96
N GLY A 27 7.25 0.57 12.30
CA GLY A 27 8.59 0.27 12.77
C GLY A 27 8.86 0.83 14.17
N MET A 28 8.45 2.06 14.44
CA MET A 28 8.54 2.67 15.78
C MET A 28 7.67 1.94 16.80
N ALA A 29 6.44 1.53 16.42
CA ALA A 29 5.55 0.78 17.31
C ALA A 29 6.12 -0.61 17.65
N PHE A 30 6.67 -1.32 16.69
CA PHE A 30 7.26 -2.66 16.87
C PHE A 30 8.56 -2.66 17.67
N ARG A 31 9.22 -1.52 17.87
CA ARG A 31 10.34 -1.39 18.82
C ARG A 31 9.89 -1.67 20.26
N LYS A 32 8.63 -1.37 20.59
CA LYS A 32 8.03 -1.67 21.89
C LYS A 32 7.30 -3.00 21.77
N LYS A 33 7.77 -4.03 22.49
CA LYS A 33 7.05 -5.30 22.52
C LYS A 33 5.67 -5.10 23.15
N PHE A 34 4.61 -5.38 22.38
CA PHE A 34 3.22 -5.35 22.83
C PHE A 34 2.55 -6.68 22.52
N PHE A 35 1.43 -6.96 23.20
CA PHE A 35 0.68 -8.19 22.99
C PHE A 35 0.23 -8.30 21.53
N GLY A 36 0.53 -9.42 20.88
CA GLY A 36 0.17 -9.66 19.49
C GLY A 36 1.14 -9.07 18.44
N SER A 37 2.22 -8.37 18.84
CA SER A 37 3.18 -7.77 17.90
C SER A 37 3.73 -8.77 16.88
N ASN A 38 4.12 -9.96 17.32
CA ASN A 38 4.65 -11.01 16.44
C ASN A 38 3.60 -11.50 15.43
N PHE A 39 2.35 -11.62 15.87
CA PHE A 39 1.24 -12.04 15.01
C PHE A 39 0.93 -10.99 13.94
N LEU A 40 0.83 -9.72 14.33
CA LEU A 40 0.63 -8.61 13.37
C LEU A 40 1.79 -8.49 12.38
N PHE A 41 3.02 -8.63 12.85
CA PHE A 41 4.19 -8.64 11.98
C PHE A 41 4.11 -9.78 10.98
N LEU A 42 3.80 -11.01 11.44
CA LEU A 42 3.68 -12.18 10.58
C LEU A 42 2.59 -12.02 9.52
N ILE A 43 1.39 -11.53 9.91
CA ILE A 43 0.31 -11.25 8.96
C ILE A 43 0.74 -10.24 7.91
N THR A 44 1.36 -9.14 8.32
CA THR A 44 1.81 -8.11 7.39
C THR A 44 2.82 -8.67 6.38
N VAL A 45 3.80 -9.43 6.86
CA VAL A 45 4.83 -10.03 6.00
C VAL A 45 4.27 -11.16 5.12
N SER A 46 3.27 -11.90 5.60
CA SER A 46 2.66 -13.00 4.84
C SER A 46 2.02 -12.54 3.52
N SER A 47 1.63 -11.27 3.43
CA SER A 47 1.12 -10.70 2.17
C SER A 47 2.15 -10.69 1.02
N LEU A 48 3.44 -10.83 1.33
CA LEU A 48 4.51 -10.97 0.34
C LEU A 48 4.57 -12.37 -0.27
N ILE A 49 4.06 -13.38 0.45
CA ILE A 49 4.08 -14.77 0.03
C ILE A 49 2.91 -15.08 -0.90
N VAL A 50 1.78 -14.41 -0.69
CA VAL A 50 0.57 -14.62 -1.49
C VAL A 50 0.75 -14.06 -2.90
N PRO A 51 0.45 -14.84 -3.96
CA PRO A 51 0.54 -14.34 -5.33
C PRO A 51 -0.28 -13.08 -5.55
N SER A 52 0.32 -12.07 -6.19
CA SER A 52 -0.28 -10.73 -6.37
C SER A 52 -1.66 -10.76 -7.01
N ILE A 53 -1.89 -11.66 -7.98
CA ILE A 53 -3.19 -11.79 -8.64
C ILE A 53 -4.29 -12.28 -7.68
N ILE A 54 -3.95 -13.15 -6.74
CA ILE A 54 -4.91 -13.67 -5.74
C ILE A 54 -5.35 -12.55 -4.81
N ILE A 55 -4.42 -11.70 -4.37
CA ILE A 55 -4.76 -10.53 -3.55
C ILE A 55 -5.67 -9.58 -4.32
N SER A 56 -5.36 -9.31 -5.58
CA SER A 56 -6.17 -8.45 -6.44
C SER A 56 -7.60 -8.98 -6.61
N LEU A 57 -7.74 -10.28 -6.89
CA LEU A 57 -9.05 -10.93 -6.99
C LEU A 57 -9.80 -10.93 -5.65
N GLY A 58 -9.08 -11.19 -4.55
CA GLY A 58 -9.67 -11.16 -3.20
C GLY A 58 -10.25 -9.79 -2.86
N ILE A 59 -9.52 -8.72 -3.11
CA ILE A 59 -9.99 -7.34 -2.89
C ILE A 59 -11.19 -7.03 -3.79
N ALA A 60 -11.15 -7.41 -5.07
CA ALA A 60 -12.26 -7.20 -5.98
C ALA A 60 -13.52 -7.95 -5.52
N LEU A 61 -13.37 -9.17 -5.00
CA LEU A 61 -14.46 -9.96 -4.45
C LEU A 61 -15.00 -9.34 -3.15
N GLU A 62 -14.13 -8.87 -2.27
CA GLU A 62 -14.52 -8.20 -1.03
C GLU A 62 -15.40 -6.98 -1.30
N PHE A 63 -15.04 -6.14 -2.28
CA PHE A 63 -15.86 -4.99 -2.69
C PHE A 63 -17.26 -5.43 -3.17
N ARG A 64 -17.35 -6.53 -3.92
CA ARG A 64 -18.65 -7.09 -4.34
C ARG A 64 -19.47 -7.59 -3.16
N LEU A 65 -18.85 -8.34 -2.25
CA LEU A 65 -19.53 -8.85 -1.05
C LEU A 65 -20.00 -7.73 -0.14
N LEU A 66 -19.22 -6.65 -0.02
CA LEU A 66 -19.63 -5.44 0.71
C LEU A 66 -20.85 -4.79 0.04
N ASP A 67 -20.84 -4.68 -1.28
CA ASP A 67 -21.97 -4.12 -2.04
C ASP A 67 -23.24 -4.91 -1.82
N ASP A 68 -23.18 -6.23 -2.01
CA ASP A 68 -24.29 -7.15 -1.80
C ASP A 68 -24.81 -7.10 -0.34
N THR A 69 -23.89 -7.04 0.63
CA THR A 69 -24.25 -6.99 2.06
C THR A 69 -24.95 -5.67 2.41
N ILE A 70 -24.44 -4.56 1.90
CA ILE A 70 -25.01 -3.23 2.17
C ILE A 70 -26.38 -3.12 1.50
N LYS A 71 -26.54 -3.61 0.28
CA LYS A 71 -27.85 -3.65 -0.41
C LYS A 71 -28.86 -4.53 0.33
N PHE A 72 -28.45 -5.71 0.76
CA PHE A 72 -29.30 -6.58 1.60
C PHE A 72 -29.78 -5.89 2.89
N LEU A 73 -28.89 -5.14 3.56
CA LEU A 73 -29.26 -4.36 4.73
C LEU A 73 -30.19 -3.20 4.35
N GLY A 74 -29.96 -2.55 3.22
CA GLY A 74 -30.83 -1.50 2.68
C GLY A 74 -32.25 -2.01 2.44
N GLU A 75 -32.40 -3.17 1.83
CA GLU A 75 -33.69 -3.84 1.62
C GLU A 75 -34.37 -4.21 2.95
N LYS A 76 -33.61 -4.79 3.88
CA LYS A 76 -34.11 -5.19 5.19
C LYS A 76 -34.67 -4.04 6.01
N TYR A 77 -34.06 -2.85 5.90
CA TYR A 77 -34.44 -1.65 6.65
C TYR A 77 -35.20 -0.61 5.80
N ASN A 78 -35.58 -0.95 4.55
CA ASN A 78 -36.27 -0.08 3.59
C ASN A 78 -35.57 1.28 3.38
N ILE A 79 -34.25 1.28 3.23
CA ILE A 79 -33.48 2.50 3.00
C ILE A 79 -33.29 2.68 1.49
N ASN A 80 -34.20 3.40 0.85
CA ASN A 80 -34.24 3.56 -0.62
C ASN A 80 -32.93 4.08 -1.23
N TRP A 81 -32.23 5.00 -0.60
CA TRP A 81 -30.95 5.50 -1.07
C TRP A 81 -29.90 4.40 -1.21
N ILE A 82 -29.86 3.44 -0.26
CA ILE A 82 -28.93 2.30 -0.32
C ILE A 82 -29.31 1.35 -1.44
N ILE A 83 -30.61 1.13 -1.66
CA ILE A 83 -31.09 0.18 -2.68
C ILE A 83 -30.83 0.73 -4.09
N GLU A 84 -31.10 2.01 -4.32
CA GLU A 84 -31.12 2.62 -5.64
C GLU A 84 -29.80 3.24 -6.05
N GLU A 85 -29.08 3.92 -5.13
CA GLU A 85 -27.94 4.77 -5.45
C GLU A 85 -26.61 4.24 -4.95
N PHE A 86 -26.63 3.38 -3.89
CA PHE A 86 -25.37 2.91 -3.32
C PHE A 86 -24.72 1.85 -4.21
N GLN A 87 -23.47 2.10 -4.58
CA GLN A 87 -22.61 1.15 -5.25
C GLN A 87 -21.17 1.33 -4.80
N THR A 88 -20.52 0.26 -4.35
CA THR A 88 -19.10 0.26 -4.13
C THR A 88 -18.37 0.28 -5.47
N THR A 89 -17.54 1.28 -5.69
CA THR A 89 -16.79 1.41 -6.94
C THR A 89 -15.33 1.05 -6.73
N LEU A 90 -14.84 0.09 -7.52
CA LEU A 90 -13.42 -0.15 -7.66
C LEU A 90 -12.79 1.05 -8.36
N ASN A 91 -11.80 1.66 -7.72
CA ASN A 91 -11.09 2.77 -8.34
C ASN A 91 -9.62 2.83 -7.87
N MET A 92 -8.81 3.57 -8.60
CA MET A 92 -7.37 3.69 -8.38
C MET A 92 -7.02 4.22 -6.97
N TYR A 93 -7.83 5.12 -6.41
CA TYR A 93 -7.55 5.79 -5.13
C TYR A 93 -8.10 5.07 -3.90
N SER A 94 -8.94 4.07 -4.07
CA SER A 94 -9.47 3.24 -2.97
C SER A 94 -8.91 1.83 -3.05
N SER A 95 -9.52 0.97 -3.85
CA SER A 95 -9.14 -0.44 -4.00
C SER A 95 -7.74 -0.61 -4.60
N GLY A 96 -7.39 0.20 -5.60
CA GLY A 96 -6.07 0.15 -6.24
C GLY A 96 -4.94 0.56 -5.29
N LEU A 97 -5.14 1.66 -4.56
CA LEU A 97 -4.18 2.13 -3.56
C LEU A 97 -4.04 1.12 -2.42
N GLY A 98 -5.15 0.58 -1.91
CA GLY A 98 -5.14 -0.47 -0.88
C GLY A 98 -4.39 -1.72 -1.34
N ALA A 99 -4.66 -2.20 -2.55
CA ALA A 99 -4.00 -3.37 -3.12
C ALA A 99 -2.48 -3.18 -3.23
N GLN A 100 -2.03 -2.02 -3.68
CA GLN A 100 -0.59 -1.75 -3.79
C GLN A 100 0.08 -1.54 -2.43
N LEU A 101 -0.63 -1.00 -1.43
CA LEU A 101 -0.12 -0.93 -0.06
C LEU A 101 0.13 -2.30 0.56
N THR A 102 -0.64 -3.33 0.21
CA THR A 102 -0.38 -4.71 0.68
C THR A 102 0.97 -5.27 0.20
N TRP A 103 1.59 -4.61 -0.78
CA TRP A 103 2.90 -4.94 -1.33
C TRP A 103 4.00 -4.03 -0.77
N THR A 104 3.80 -2.72 -0.87
CA THR A 104 4.83 -1.73 -0.52
C THR A 104 5.07 -1.64 0.99
N LEU A 105 4.00 -1.71 1.80
CA LEU A 105 4.09 -1.58 3.25
C LEU A 105 4.90 -2.69 3.93
N PRO A 106 4.70 -4.00 3.63
CA PRO A 106 5.53 -5.05 4.22
C PRO A 106 7.01 -4.89 3.93
N PHE A 107 7.39 -4.51 2.71
CA PHE A 107 8.79 -4.21 2.38
C PHE A 107 9.33 -3.05 3.19
N GLY A 108 8.59 -1.95 3.27
CA GLY A 108 8.95 -0.80 4.08
C GLY A 108 9.13 -1.18 5.55
N LEU A 109 8.22 -1.99 6.09
CA LEU A 109 8.27 -2.48 7.47
C LEU A 109 9.50 -3.36 7.73
N LEU A 110 9.82 -4.29 6.82
CA LEU A 110 11.01 -5.13 6.94
C LEU A 110 12.29 -4.31 6.97
N ILE A 111 12.40 -3.31 6.10
CA ILE A 111 13.55 -2.39 6.07
C ILE A 111 13.63 -1.61 7.39
N MET A 112 12.52 -1.03 7.84
CA MET A 112 12.49 -0.29 9.11
C MET A 112 12.83 -1.18 10.30
N PHE A 113 12.37 -2.42 10.31
CA PHE A 113 12.72 -3.39 11.34
C PHE A 113 14.23 -3.69 11.36
N ALA A 114 14.83 -3.89 10.20
CA ALA A 114 16.27 -4.11 10.07
C ALA A 114 17.09 -2.90 10.56
N ILE A 115 16.62 -1.68 10.25
CA ILE A 115 17.27 -0.44 10.68
C ILE A 115 17.20 -0.29 12.20
N PHE A 116 16.01 -0.44 12.79
CA PHE A 116 15.83 -0.27 14.23
C PHE A 116 16.49 -1.37 15.05
N ASN A 117 16.69 -2.57 14.51
CA ASN A 117 17.48 -3.61 15.17
C ASN A 117 18.97 -3.29 15.24
N ARG A 118 19.47 -2.45 14.32
CA ARG A 118 20.88 -2.00 14.31
C ARG A 118 21.08 -0.62 14.93
N PHE A 119 19.99 0.06 15.25
CA PHE A 119 20.03 1.41 15.80
C PHE A 119 20.52 1.37 17.25
N ASP A 120 21.58 2.11 17.55
CA ASP A 120 22.10 2.24 18.90
C ASP A 120 21.21 3.18 19.72
N LYS A 121 20.58 2.64 20.77
CA LYS A 121 19.70 3.39 21.67
C LYS A 121 20.43 4.43 22.51
N SER A 122 21.74 4.32 22.65
CA SER A 122 22.55 5.28 23.40
C SER A 122 22.40 6.71 22.88
N PHE A 123 22.17 6.89 21.59
CA PHE A 123 21.88 8.22 21.01
C PHE A 123 20.56 8.81 21.53
N GLU A 124 19.53 7.99 21.71
CA GLU A 124 18.26 8.45 22.28
C GLU A 124 18.40 8.77 23.76
N GLU A 125 19.07 7.91 24.52
CA GLU A 125 19.34 8.08 25.95
C GLU A 125 20.16 9.35 26.20
N ALA A 126 21.26 9.54 25.50
CA ALA A 126 22.09 10.74 25.62
C ALA A 126 21.31 12.03 25.30
N SER A 127 20.44 12.02 24.30
CA SER A 127 19.62 13.20 23.99
C SER A 127 18.61 13.51 25.09
N MET A 128 18.00 12.48 25.69
CA MET A 128 17.05 12.64 26.80
C MET A 128 17.76 13.10 28.07
N ASP A 129 18.97 12.64 28.34
CA ASP A 129 19.81 13.10 29.46
C ASP A 129 20.15 14.59 29.34
N LEU A 130 20.24 15.11 28.11
CA LEU A 130 20.41 16.55 27.82
C LEU A 130 19.08 17.33 27.89
N GLY A 131 17.99 16.70 28.30
CA GLY A 131 16.69 17.36 28.49
C GLY A 131 15.79 17.38 27.26
N ALA A 132 16.12 16.66 26.18
CA ALA A 132 15.27 16.60 24.98
C ALA A 132 14.00 15.77 25.29
N SER A 133 12.84 16.25 24.80
CA SER A 133 11.61 15.47 24.81
C SER A 133 11.68 14.34 23.78
N SER A 134 10.83 13.30 23.93
CA SER A 134 10.78 12.16 22.98
C SER A 134 10.56 12.60 21.53
N TRP A 135 9.79 13.65 21.29
CA TRP A 135 9.59 14.21 19.95
C TRP A 135 10.84 14.93 19.42
N GLN A 136 11.54 15.68 20.28
CA GLN A 136 12.80 16.31 19.93
C GLN A 136 13.88 15.29 19.63
N THR A 137 14.02 14.23 20.45
CA THR A 137 14.89 13.09 20.23
C THR A 137 14.59 12.44 18.87
N PHE A 138 13.32 12.13 18.59
CA PHE A 138 12.93 11.56 17.30
C PHE A 138 13.31 12.48 16.13
N LYS A 139 12.91 13.75 16.19
CA LYS A 139 13.08 14.69 15.08
C LYS A 139 14.54 15.06 14.80
N PHE A 140 15.33 15.25 15.85
CA PHE A 140 16.69 15.82 15.72
C PHE A 140 17.80 14.79 15.84
N VAL A 141 17.51 13.58 16.36
CA VAL A 141 18.50 12.52 16.54
C VAL A 141 18.14 11.30 15.70
N VAL A 142 16.99 10.67 15.96
CA VAL A 142 16.62 9.41 15.29
C VAL A 142 16.41 9.61 13.80
N LEU A 143 15.54 10.54 13.43
CA LEU A 143 15.15 10.76 12.02
C LEU A 143 16.33 11.10 11.11
N PRO A 144 17.26 12.00 11.47
CA PRO A 144 18.45 12.25 10.65
C PRO A 144 19.34 11.03 10.45
N ILE A 145 19.52 10.20 11.50
CA ILE A 145 20.35 8.99 11.43
C ILE A 145 19.73 7.97 10.47
N ILE A 146 18.41 7.78 10.51
CA ILE A 146 17.72 6.81 9.66
C ILE A 146 17.30 7.38 8.30
N ALA A 147 17.43 8.69 8.08
CA ALA A 147 16.96 9.39 6.87
C ALA A 147 17.42 8.74 5.54
N PRO A 148 18.68 8.29 5.38
CA PRO A 148 19.09 7.62 4.14
C PRO A 148 18.26 6.37 3.85
N SER A 149 17.91 5.62 4.88
CA SER A 149 17.09 4.42 4.73
C SER A 149 15.61 4.75 4.50
N VAL A 150 15.11 5.83 5.10
CA VAL A 150 13.75 6.34 4.83
C VAL A 150 13.61 6.78 3.38
N ILE A 151 14.63 7.44 2.82
CA ILE A 151 14.69 7.78 1.40
C ILE A 151 14.70 6.51 0.54
N GLY A 152 15.46 5.49 0.94
CA GLY A 152 15.46 4.19 0.28
C GLY A 152 14.06 3.53 0.25
N ILE A 153 13.34 3.56 1.36
CA ILE A 153 11.95 3.06 1.44
C ILE A 153 11.03 3.87 0.51
N ALA A 154 11.20 5.19 0.48
CA ALA A 154 10.42 6.07 -0.39
C ALA A 154 10.59 5.72 -1.87
N LEU A 155 11.83 5.64 -2.34
CA LEU A 155 12.14 5.28 -3.72
C LEU A 155 11.68 3.87 -4.07
N PHE A 156 11.86 2.92 -3.15
CA PHE A 156 11.43 1.55 -3.34
C PHE A 156 9.90 1.45 -3.43
N GLY A 157 9.17 2.14 -2.53
CA GLY A 157 7.71 2.20 -2.56
C GLY A 157 7.18 2.80 -3.85
N PHE A 158 7.82 3.88 -4.36
CA PHE A 158 7.49 4.46 -5.65
C PHE A 158 7.70 3.47 -6.79
N THR A 159 8.87 2.82 -6.86
CA THR A 159 9.23 1.89 -7.94
C THR A 159 8.30 0.68 -7.95
N LEU A 160 8.04 0.09 -6.78
CA LEU A 160 7.11 -1.05 -6.65
C LEU A 160 5.69 -0.70 -7.10
N SER A 161 5.23 0.52 -6.80
CA SER A 161 3.92 0.98 -7.24
C SER A 161 3.87 1.26 -8.74
N TYR A 162 4.90 1.91 -9.27
CA TYR A 162 4.95 2.32 -10.67
C TYR A 162 4.96 1.14 -11.63
N ASP A 163 5.62 0.04 -11.26
CA ASP A 163 5.77 -1.17 -12.08
C ASP A 163 4.71 -2.24 -11.77
N GLU A 164 3.79 -1.98 -10.83
CA GLU A 164 2.83 -2.98 -10.38
C GLU A 164 1.70 -3.21 -11.38
N LEU A 165 1.69 -4.39 -11.97
CA LEU A 165 0.69 -4.85 -12.92
C LEU A 165 -0.34 -5.81 -12.31
N ALA A 166 0.14 -6.82 -11.59
CA ALA A 166 -0.67 -7.97 -11.19
C ALA A 166 -1.71 -7.59 -10.11
N ARG A 167 -1.30 -6.85 -9.07
CA ARG A 167 -2.20 -6.38 -8.01
C ARG A 167 -3.17 -5.31 -8.50
N SER A 168 -2.76 -4.56 -9.53
CA SER A 168 -3.58 -3.52 -10.13
C SER A 168 -4.65 -4.06 -11.07
N SER A 169 -4.46 -5.25 -11.63
CA SER A 169 -5.20 -5.77 -12.76
C SER A 169 -6.73 -5.90 -12.54
N GLN A 170 -7.18 -6.13 -11.30
CA GLN A 170 -8.60 -6.38 -10.98
C GLN A 170 -9.24 -5.26 -10.14
N VAL A 171 -8.46 -4.28 -9.68
CA VAL A 171 -8.91 -3.33 -8.65
C VAL A 171 -8.87 -1.86 -9.08
N MET A 172 -8.41 -1.55 -10.28
CA MET A 172 -8.28 -0.17 -10.76
C MET A 172 -9.60 0.42 -11.30
N GLY A 173 -10.63 -0.39 -11.45
CA GLY A 173 -11.92 0.05 -12.00
C GLY A 173 -11.79 0.48 -13.47
N ALA A 174 -12.38 1.63 -13.81
CA ALA A 174 -12.37 2.17 -15.17
C ALA A 174 -11.05 2.88 -15.55
N THR A 175 -10.09 2.99 -14.62
CA THR A 175 -8.84 3.71 -14.85
C THR A 175 -7.66 2.77 -14.98
N ASN A 176 -6.81 2.98 -16.00
CA ASN A 176 -5.61 2.20 -16.22
C ASN A 176 -4.35 2.94 -15.69
N THR A 177 -3.46 2.19 -15.07
CA THR A 177 -2.06 2.60 -14.85
C THR A 177 -1.24 2.35 -16.12
N LEU A 178 -0.02 2.88 -16.19
CA LEU A 178 0.84 2.69 -17.36
C LEU A 178 1.12 1.21 -17.66
N PRO A 179 1.48 0.34 -16.70
CA PRO A 179 1.67 -1.08 -16.97
C PRO A 179 0.43 -1.78 -17.52
N LEU A 180 -0.77 -1.44 -17.02
CA LEU A 180 -2.04 -2.00 -17.52
C LEU A 180 -2.34 -1.54 -18.94
N GLU A 181 -2.09 -0.27 -19.25
CA GLU A 181 -2.28 0.28 -20.60
C GLU A 181 -1.33 -0.39 -21.60
N LEU A 182 -0.05 -0.53 -21.25
CA LEU A 182 0.95 -1.19 -22.09
C LEU A 182 0.61 -2.66 -22.32
N LYS A 183 0.14 -3.37 -21.30
CA LYS A 183 -0.34 -4.75 -21.45
C LYS A 183 -1.52 -4.83 -22.42
N GLY A 184 -2.48 -3.92 -22.31
CA GLY A 184 -3.62 -3.84 -23.23
C GLY A 184 -3.16 -3.70 -24.69
N LEU A 185 -2.22 -2.78 -24.94
CA LEU A 185 -1.67 -2.56 -26.28
C LEU A 185 -0.93 -3.79 -26.82
N THR A 186 -0.10 -4.44 -26.01
CA THR A 186 0.64 -5.63 -26.45
C THR A 186 -0.29 -6.81 -26.77
N THR A 187 -1.36 -7.00 -26.00
CA THR A 187 -2.34 -8.06 -26.27
C THR A 187 -3.15 -7.80 -27.55
N THR A 188 -3.46 -6.57 -27.87
CA THR A 188 -4.21 -6.23 -29.09
C THR A 188 -3.35 -6.30 -30.36
N VAL A 189 -2.05 -6.01 -30.25
CA VAL A 189 -1.13 -6.03 -31.39
C VAL A 189 -0.62 -7.45 -31.70
N THR A 190 -0.53 -8.32 -30.68
CA THR A 190 0.01 -9.71 -30.84
C THR A 190 -1.07 -10.76 -31.12
N THR A 191 -2.36 -10.42 -31.10
CA THR A 191 -3.39 -11.32 -31.66
C THR A 191 -3.20 -11.40 -33.17
N PRO A 192 -2.76 -12.56 -33.73
CA PRO A 192 -2.71 -12.69 -35.16
C PRO A 192 -4.13 -12.54 -35.70
N VAL A 193 -4.32 -11.56 -36.57
CA VAL A 193 -5.52 -11.51 -37.40
C VAL A 193 -5.47 -12.81 -38.19
N THR A 194 -6.23 -13.78 -37.80
CA THR A 194 -6.49 -14.97 -38.59
C THR A 194 -7.29 -14.44 -39.78
N VAL A 195 -6.55 -14.12 -40.85
CA VAL A 195 -7.15 -13.90 -42.18
C VAL A 195 -7.65 -15.26 -42.60
N SER A 196 -8.94 -15.45 -42.46
CA SER A 196 -9.68 -16.54 -43.12
C SER A 196 -9.78 -16.31 -44.62
#